data_505b5dedc302ce3f4e1dfa34d6dee09c
#
_entry.id   505b5dedc302ce3f4e1dfa34d6dee09c
#
_cell.length_a   1.000
_cell.length_b   1.000
_cell.length_c   1.000
_cell.angle_alpha   90.00
_cell.angle_beta   90.00
_cell.angle_gamma   90.00
#
_symmetry.space_group_name_H-M   'P 1'
#
loop_
_entity.id
_entity.type
_entity.pdbx_description
1 polymer ?
#
loop_
_entity_poly.entity_id
_entity_poly.type
_entity_poly.pdbx_seq_one_letter_code
_entity_poly.pdbx_strand_id
1 'polypeptide(L)'
;MDRLWQSDERPKVDGMVTRTPGIALGVLAADCAPVLFADADAGVIGACHAGWRGALSGIVDATVIAMVRLGADRARIRAALGPCIAQKSYEVGAEFRANFIAADAANAAFFIDSARAGHFMFDLPAYVLGRIAREGLAHIGHVALDTCTEETRLFSYRRTTLRGEADFGRGLSAIALVPE
;
A
#
# COMPACT_ATOMS: atom_id res chain seq x y z
N MET A 1 -1.25 -5.26 17.88
CA MET A 1 -1.41 -3.96 18.54
C MET A 1 -2.65 -4.05 19.40
N ASP A 2 -2.52 -3.80 20.69
CA ASP A 2 -3.54 -4.00 21.72
C ASP A 2 -3.83 -2.74 22.56
N ARG A 3 -3.10 -1.65 22.31
CA ARG A 3 -3.30 -0.32 22.93
C ARG A 3 -3.00 0.81 21.93
N LEU A 4 -3.51 2.01 22.23
CA LEU A 4 -3.12 3.23 21.54
C LEU A 4 -1.70 3.65 21.94
N TRP A 5 -0.90 4.10 20.97
CA TRP A 5 0.40 4.72 21.22
C TRP A 5 0.27 6.22 21.45
N GLN A 6 1.04 6.76 22.37
CA GLN A 6 1.29 8.19 22.42
C GLN A 6 2.13 8.61 21.20
N SER A 7 2.11 9.89 20.85
CA SER A 7 2.76 10.36 19.62
C SER A 7 4.27 10.12 19.57
N ASP A 8 4.93 10.14 20.72
CA ASP A 8 6.37 9.90 20.93
C ASP A 8 6.74 8.40 21.04
N GLU A 9 5.75 7.55 21.32
CA GLU A 9 5.93 6.09 21.42
C GLU A 9 5.70 5.36 20.10
N ARG A 10 5.29 6.05 19.03
CA ARG A 10 4.94 5.40 17.76
C ARG A 10 6.14 4.70 17.14
N PRO A 11 6.08 3.37 16.95
CA PRO A 11 7.13 2.68 16.22
C PRO A 11 7.16 3.12 14.77
N LYS A 12 8.34 3.19 14.18
CA LYS A 12 8.51 3.45 12.75
C LYS A 12 8.28 2.15 11.99
N VAL A 13 7.04 1.90 11.61
CA VAL A 13 6.61 0.69 10.89
C VAL A 13 5.69 1.06 9.73
N ASP A 14 5.71 0.27 8.67
CA ASP A 14 4.84 0.43 7.51
C ASP A 14 3.66 -0.56 7.52
N GLY A 15 3.57 -1.47 8.50
CA GLY A 15 2.47 -2.44 8.63
C GLY A 15 2.03 -2.59 10.09
N MET A 16 0.72 -2.76 10.30
CA MET A 16 0.09 -2.90 11.61
C MET A 16 -1.04 -3.91 11.55
N VAL A 17 -1.21 -4.69 12.60
CA VAL A 17 -2.32 -5.63 12.76
C VAL A 17 -2.89 -5.56 14.18
N THR A 18 -4.19 -5.82 14.33
CA THR A 18 -4.82 -5.90 15.64
C THR A 18 -6.03 -6.83 15.62
N ARG A 19 -6.40 -7.36 16.79
CA ARG A 19 -7.68 -8.03 17.07
C ARG A 19 -8.47 -7.33 18.18
N THR A 20 -8.04 -6.13 18.57
CA THR A 20 -8.66 -5.37 19.67
C THR A 20 -9.76 -4.47 19.10
N PRO A 21 -11.06 -4.66 19.49
CA PRO A 21 -12.13 -3.74 19.12
C PRO A 21 -11.86 -2.30 19.60
N GLY A 22 -12.37 -1.33 18.87
CA GLY A 22 -12.21 0.09 19.19
C GLY A 22 -10.85 0.70 18.81
N ILE A 23 -9.88 -0.11 18.34
CA ILE A 23 -8.62 0.42 17.80
C ILE A 23 -8.74 0.56 16.28
N ALA A 24 -8.51 1.77 15.77
CA ALA A 24 -8.39 2.03 14.34
C ALA A 24 -6.93 1.96 13.87
N LEU A 25 -6.68 1.21 12.79
CA LEU A 25 -5.41 1.23 12.08
C LEU A 25 -5.50 2.24 10.94
N GLY A 26 -4.54 3.17 10.84
CA GLY A 26 -4.54 4.22 9.84
C GLY A 26 -3.24 4.27 9.05
N VAL A 27 -3.34 4.40 7.73
CA VAL A 27 -2.23 4.60 6.80
C VAL A 27 -2.35 5.96 6.15
N LEU A 28 -1.33 6.79 6.29
CA LEU A 28 -1.22 8.08 5.61
C LEU A 28 -0.39 7.91 4.35
N ALA A 29 -0.94 8.32 3.20
CA ALA A 29 -0.27 8.24 1.92
C ALA A 29 -0.57 9.45 1.02
N ALA A 30 0.39 9.78 0.17
CA ALA A 30 0.25 10.61 -1.01
C ALA A 30 1.07 9.92 -2.10
N ASP A 31 0.41 9.18 -2.98
CA ASP A 31 0.92 8.32 -4.05
C ASP A 31 1.28 6.87 -3.66
N CYS A 32 1.82 6.61 -2.48
CA CYS A 32 2.06 5.25 -2.03
C CYS A 32 0.75 4.47 -1.87
N ALA A 33 0.78 3.16 -2.03
CA ALA A 33 -0.37 2.28 -2.00
C ALA A 33 -0.76 1.91 -0.55
N PRO A 34 -1.89 2.38 0.00
CA PRO A 34 -2.42 1.89 1.26
C PRO A 34 -3.17 0.58 1.02
N VAL A 35 -2.92 -0.44 1.83
CA VAL A 35 -3.67 -1.70 1.77
C VAL A 35 -4.30 -1.98 3.13
N LEU A 36 -5.60 -2.26 3.13
CA LEU A 36 -6.38 -2.64 4.30
C LEU A 36 -6.77 -4.11 4.19
N PHE A 37 -6.75 -4.82 5.31
CA PHE A 37 -7.04 -6.25 5.39
C PHE A 37 -8.03 -6.54 6.51
N ALA A 38 -8.93 -7.52 6.32
CA ALA A 38 -9.85 -8.00 7.35
C ALA A 38 -10.11 -9.49 7.23
N ASP A 39 -10.06 -10.19 8.34
CA ASP A 39 -10.72 -11.47 8.57
C ASP A 39 -11.81 -11.23 9.64
N ALA A 40 -13.06 -11.10 9.20
CA ALA A 40 -14.18 -10.76 10.07
C ALA A 40 -14.47 -11.88 11.05
N ASP A 41 -14.35 -13.15 10.64
CA ASP A 41 -14.64 -14.31 11.47
C ASP A 41 -13.62 -14.47 12.62
N ALA A 42 -12.35 -14.14 12.35
CA ALA A 42 -11.31 -14.16 13.36
C ALA A 42 -11.25 -12.86 14.19
N GLY A 43 -11.97 -11.81 13.79
CA GLY A 43 -11.88 -10.50 14.40
C GLY A 43 -10.46 -9.90 14.28
N VAL A 44 -9.80 -10.07 13.14
CA VAL A 44 -8.42 -9.57 12.90
C VAL A 44 -8.42 -8.63 11.73
N ILE A 45 -7.83 -7.44 11.94
CA ILE A 45 -7.62 -6.45 10.88
C ILE A 45 -6.14 -6.11 10.72
N GLY A 46 -5.79 -5.67 9.53
CA GLY A 46 -4.45 -5.22 9.17
C GLY A 46 -4.48 -3.98 8.28
N ALA A 47 -3.41 -3.21 8.30
CA ALA A 47 -3.18 -2.10 7.39
C ALA A 47 -1.70 -1.98 7.08
N CYS A 48 -1.34 -1.71 5.82
CA CYS A 48 0.04 -1.41 5.48
C CYS A 48 0.17 -0.27 4.45
N HIS A 49 1.30 0.43 4.56
CA HIS A 49 1.77 1.45 3.63
C HIS A 49 2.76 0.81 2.66
N ALA A 50 2.31 0.55 1.43
CA ALA A 50 3.13 -0.03 0.39
C ALA A 50 3.64 1.05 -0.58
N GLY A 51 4.61 1.85 -0.13
CA GLY A 51 5.48 2.58 -1.04
C GLY A 51 6.35 1.59 -1.81
N TRP A 52 7.01 2.00 -2.90
CA TRP A 52 7.74 1.08 -3.76
C TRP A 52 8.80 0.23 -3.02
N ARG A 53 9.52 0.81 -2.04
CA ARG A 53 10.51 0.07 -1.23
C ARG A 53 9.83 -0.97 -0.34
N GLY A 54 8.79 -0.58 0.38
CA GLY A 54 8.03 -1.49 1.23
C GLY A 54 7.36 -2.62 0.43
N ALA A 55 6.77 -2.28 -0.74
CA ALA A 55 6.17 -3.24 -1.65
C ALA A 55 7.20 -4.27 -2.16
N LEU A 56 8.39 -3.79 -2.57
CA LEU A 56 9.48 -4.66 -3.02
C LEU A 56 10.03 -5.53 -1.89
N SER A 57 10.16 -4.97 -0.68
CA SER A 57 10.66 -5.67 0.52
C SER A 57 9.65 -6.61 1.16
N GLY A 58 8.39 -6.71 0.66
CA GLY A 58 7.40 -7.67 1.13
C GLY A 58 6.53 -7.18 2.30
N ILE A 59 6.19 -5.89 2.39
CA ILE A 59 5.33 -5.38 3.46
C ILE A 59 3.92 -6.02 3.45
N VAL A 60 3.39 -6.35 2.26
CA VAL A 60 2.11 -7.05 2.10
C VAL A 60 2.18 -8.43 2.75
N ASP A 61 3.19 -9.20 2.37
CA ASP A 61 3.44 -10.56 2.87
C ASP A 61 3.63 -10.55 4.39
N ALA A 62 4.45 -9.64 4.90
CA ALA A 62 4.71 -9.48 6.33
C ALA A 62 3.43 -9.14 7.12
N THR A 63 2.56 -8.31 6.56
CA THR A 63 1.29 -7.94 7.18
C THR A 63 0.34 -9.14 7.24
N VAL A 64 0.18 -9.90 6.15
CA VAL A 64 -0.64 -11.11 6.12
C VAL A 64 -0.11 -12.16 7.09
N ILE A 65 1.21 -12.39 7.13
CA ILE A 65 1.84 -13.29 8.10
C ILE A 65 1.52 -12.87 9.54
N ALA A 66 1.58 -11.57 9.83
CA ALA A 66 1.26 -11.06 11.17
C ALA A 66 -0.22 -11.25 11.52
N MET A 67 -1.15 -11.09 10.56
CA MET A 67 -2.58 -11.38 10.76
C MET A 67 -2.80 -12.86 11.07
N VAL A 68 -2.16 -13.77 10.32
CA VAL A 68 -2.26 -15.22 10.55
C VAL A 68 -1.74 -15.59 11.95
N ARG A 69 -0.66 -14.97 12.43
CA ARG A 69 -0.17 -15.15 13.80
C ARG A 69 -1.16 -14.69 14.87
N LEU A 70 -2.07 -13.77 14.55
CA LEU A 70 -3.17 -13.33 15.42
C LEU A 70 -4.43 -14.21 15.28
N GLY A 71 -4.42 -15.24 14.43
CA GLY A 71 -5.53 -16.20 14.26
C GLY A 71 -6.36 -16.01 12.99
N ALA A 72 -5.97 -15.11 12.08
CA ALA A 72 -6.62 -14.98 10.79
C ALA A 72 -6.31 -16.18 9.87
N ASP A 73 -7.22 -16.48 8.96
CA ASP A 73 -7.06 -17.49 7.91
C ASP A 73 -6.95 -16.79 6.55
N ARG A 74 -5.91 -17.11 5.78
CA ARG A 74 -5.71 -16.56 4.42
C ARG A 74 -6.96 -16.72 3.55
N ALA A 75 -7.62 -17.88 3.62
CA ALA A 75 -8.83 -18.16 2.86
C ALA A 75 -10.04 -17.28 3.24
N ARG A 76 -9.99 -16.56 4.37
CA ARG A 76 -11.04 -15.62 4.81
C ARG A 76 -10.59 -14.15 4.75
N ILE A 77 -9.27 -13.90 4.72
CA ILE A 77 -8.77 -12.52 4.64
C ILE A 77 -9.26 -11.87 3.34
N ARG A 78 -9.86 -10.69 3.47
CA ARG A 78 -10.21 -9.78 2.38
C ARG A 78 -9.23 -8.63 2.40
N ALA A 79 -8.73 -8.22 1.23
CA ALA A 79 -7.83 -7.09 1.08
C ALA A 79 -8.46 -6.01 0.19
N ALA A 80 -8.16 -4.75 0.49
CA ALA A 80 -8.53 -3.61 -0.33
C ALA A 80 -7.32 -2.70 -0.55
N LEU A 81 -6.92 -2.55 -1.83
CA LEU A 81 -5.95 -1.55 -2.26
C LEU A 81 -6.65 -0.21 -2.42
N GLY A 82 -6.24 0.79 -1.66
CA GLY A 82 -6.75 2.16 -1.74
C GLY A 82 -6.15 2.96 -2.90
N PRO A 83 -6.55 4.24 -3.05
CA PRO A 83 -6.03 5.13 -4.08
C PRO A 83 -4.50 5.27 -3.97
N CYS A 84 -3.81 5.20 -5.10
CA CYS A 84 -2.37 5.38 -5.20
C CYS A 84 -2.00 5.94 -6.58
N ILE A 85 -0.73 6.23 -6.80
CA ILE A 85 -0.28 6.74 -8.10
C ILE A 85 -0.41 5.64 -9.16
N ALA A 86 -1.09 5.94 -10.28
CA ALA A 86 -1.25 5.00 -11.39
C ALA A 86 -0.03 5.00 -12.32
N GLN A 87 0.11 3.94 -13.12
CA GLN A 87 1.22 3.77 -14.06
C GLN A 87 1.45 5.00 -14.94
N LYS A 88 0.39 5.59 -15.51
CA LYS A 88 0.47 6.75 -16.40
C LYS A 88 1.08 8.01 -15.75
N SER A 89 1.14 8.05 -14.42
CA SER A 89 1.66 9.19 -13.63
C SER A 89 2.97 8.88 -12.93
N TYR A 90 3.41 7.61 -12.92
CA TYR A 90 4.58 7.18 -12.13
C TYR A 90 5.82 6.95 -13.00
N GLU A 91 6.37 8.03 -13.55
CA GLU A 91 7.67 7.99 -14.23
C GLU A 91 8.81 7.77 -13.23
N VAL A 92 9.71 6.84 -13.55
CA VAL A 92 10.86 6.43 -12.74
C VAL A 92 12.11 6.27 -13.61
N GLY A 93 13.30 6.39 -13.01
CA GLY A 93 14.57 6.20 -13.72
C GLY A 93 14.98 4.74 -13.86
N ALA A 94 16.01 4.49 -14.66
CA ALA A 94 16.55 3.15 -14.93
C ALA A 94 17.02 2.41 -13.67
N GLU A 95 17.63 3.13 -12.71
CA GLU A 95 18.08 2.53 -11.44
C GLU A 95 16.91 1.98 -10.62
N PHE A 96 15.78 2.72 -10.59
CA PHE A 96 14.57 2.24 -9.93
C PHE A 96 14.10 0.90 -10.52
N ARG A 97 14.01 0.83 -11.86
CA ARG A 97 13.62 -0.41 -12.57
C ARG A 97 14.62 -1.55 -12.29
N ALA A 98 15.92 -1.25 -12.28
CA ALA A 98 16.97 -2.23 -12.02
C ALA A 98 16.81 -2.91 -10.64
N ASN A 99 16.42 -2.18 -9.59
CA ASN A 99 16.16 -2.74 -8.27
C ASN A 99 15.05 -3.81 -8.30
N PHE A 100 13.98 -3.59 -9.06
CA PHE A 100 12.88 -4.55 -9.19
C PHE A 100 13.29 -5.79 -9.98
N ILE A 101 14.03 -5.61 -11.08
CA ILE A 101 14.49 -6.72 -11.91
C ILE A 101 15.56 -7.57 -11.18
N ALA A 102 16.42 -6.94 -10.39
CA ALA A 102 17.40 -7.65 -9.57
C ALA A 102 16.75 -8.54 -8.50
N ALA A 103 15.58 -8.13 -7.98
CA ALA A 103 14.82 -8.94 -7.03
C ALA A 103 14.08 -10.11 -7.70
N ASP A 104 13.51 -9.88 -8.88
CA ASP A 104 12.84 -10.90 -9.71
C ASP A 104 12.72 -10.37 -11.15
N ALA A 105 13.25 -11.10 -12.12
CA ALA A 105 13.20 -10.73 -13.54
C ALA A 105 11.75 -10.57 -14.05
N ALA A 106 10.78 -11.29 -13.50
CA ALA A 106 9.36 -11.17 -13.85
C ALA A 106 8.78 -9.79 -13.53
N ASN A 107 9.40 -9.02 -12.64
CA ASN A 107 9.00 -7.65 -12.33
C ASN A 107 9.13 -6.68 -13.50
N ALA A 108 9.85 -7.06 -14.57
CA ALA A 108 9.91 -6.28 -15.82
C ALA A 108 8.53 -6.00 -16.40
N ALA A 109 7.54 -6.88 -16.19
CA ALA A 109 6.17 -6.73 -16.68
C ALA A 109 5.42 -5.52 -16.10
N PHE A 110 5.86 -4.97 -14.97
CA PHE A 110 5.24 -3.78 -14.34
C PHE A 110 5.80 -2.45 -14.86
N PHE A 111 6.64 -2.49 -15.88
CA PHE A 111 7.27 -1.30 -16.45
C PHE A 111 7.00 -1.23 -17.96
N ILE A 112 6.63 -0.05 -18.44
CA ILE A 112 6.63 0.28 -19.86
C ILE A 112 7.57 1.46 -20.10
N ASP A 113 8.05 1.64 -21.33
CA ASP A 113 8.93 2.76 -21.66
C ASP A 113 8.21 4.09 -21.48
N SER A 114 8.92 5.09 -20.94
CA SER A 114 8.47 6.47 -20.92
C SER A 114 8.85 7.18 -22.24
N ALA A 115 8.16 8.28 -22.54
CA ALA A 115 8.58 9.17 -23.64
C ALA A 115 9.98 9.77 -23.42
N ARG A 116 10.44 9.82 -22.16
CA ARG A 116 11.77 10.29 -21.78
C ARG A 116 12.77 9.15 -21.83
N ALA A 117 13.80 9.26 -22.66
CA ALA A 117 14.86 8.26 -22.79
C ALA A 117 15.45 7.85 -21.42
N GLY A 118 15.61 6.56 -21.18
CA GLY A 118 16.14 6.01 -19.92
C GLY A 118 15.18 6.06 -18.73
N HIS A 119 13.91 6.41 -18.96
CA HIS A 119 12.86 6.42 -17.94
C HIS A 119 11.75 5.42 -18.31
N PHE A 120 11.00 5.00 -17.31
CA PHE A 120 9.95 4.00 -17.39
C PHE A 120 8.71 4.47 -16.61
N MET A 121 7.54 3.99 -17.02
CA MET A 121 6.30 4.16 -16.27
C MET A 121 6.06 2.90 -15.45
N PHE A 122 6.06 3.02 -14.12
CA PHE A 122 5.91 1.91 -13.19
C PHE A 122 4.47 1.72 -12.74
N ASP A 123 3.95 0.49 -12.83
CA ASP A 123 2.62 0.12 -12.37
C ASP A 123 2.66 -0.36 -10.91
N LEU A 124 2.64 0.59 -9.96
CA LEU A 124 2.59 0.29 -8.53
C LEU A 124 1.30 -0.44 -8.14
N PRO A 125 0.09 -0.04 -8.62
CA PRO A 125 -1.14 -0.79 -8.32
C PRO A 125 -1.04 -2.25 -8.74
N ALA A 126 -0.67 -2.53 -10.00
CA ALA A 126 -0.56 -3.90 -10.48
C ALA A 126 0.49 -4.72 -9.73
N TYR A 127 1.63 -4.11 -9.38
CA TYR A 127 2.66 -4.76 -8.58
C TYR A 127 2.12 -5.16 -7.21
N VAL A 128 1.47 -4.24 -6.48
CA VAL A 128 0.93 -4.50 -5.14
C VAL A 128 -0.21 -5.52 -5.21
N LEU A 129 -1.13 -5.42 -6.19
CA LEU A 129 -2.18 -6.41 -6.41
C LEU A 129 -1.60 -7.80 -6.68
N GLY A 130 -0.53 -7.89 -7.48
CA GLY A 130 0.19 -9.14 -7.72
C GLY A 130 0.79 -9.74 -6.43
N ARG A 131 1.31 -8.91 -5.52
CA ARG A 131 1.79 -9.36 -4.20
C ARG A 131 0.64 -9.88 -3.34
N ILE A 132 -0.49 -9.15 -3.28
CA ILE A 132 -1.69 -9.59 -2.54
C ILE A 132 -2.23 -10.91 -3.10
N ALA A 133 -2.28 -11.07 -4.43
CA ALA A 133 -2.79 -12.27 -5.07
C ALA A 133 -1.95 -13.53 -4.74
N ARG A 134 -0.64 -13.38 -4.58
CA ARG A 134 0.26 -14.49 -4.18
C ARG A 134 -0.02 -15.02 -2.78
N GLU A 135 -0.68 -14.23 -1.92
CA GLU A 135 -1.04 -14.65 -0.55
C GLU A 135 -2.26 -15.57 -0.49
N GLY A 136 -2.98 -15.79 -1.60
CA GLY A 136 -4.12 -16.69 -1.68
C GLY A 136 -5.33 -16.21 -0.86
N LEU A 137 -5.57 -14.89 -0.84
CA LEU A 137 -6.63 -14.27 -0.05
C LEU A 137 -8.02 -14.49 -0.69
N ALA A 138 -9.09 -14.47 0.13
CA ALA A 138 -10.48 -14.71 -0.30
C ALA A 138 -11.00 -13.70 -1.31
N HIS A 139 -10.65 -12.42 -1.10
CA HIS A 139 -11.11 -11.31 -1.93
C HIS A 139 -10.08 -10.19 -2.00
N ILE A 140 -9.93 -9.61 -3.20
CA ILE A 140 -9.06 -8.45 -3.44
C ILE A 140 -9.90 -7.38 -4.12
N GLY A 141 -10.11 -6.24 -3.43
CA GLY A 141 -10.72 -5.03 -3.98
C GLY A 141 -9.66 -4.01 -4.36
N HIS A 142 -9.97 -3.16 -5.33
CA HIS A 142 -9.10 -2.06 -5.74
C HIS A 142 -9.90 -0.79 -5.99
N VAL A 143 -9.54 0.30 -5.32
CA VAL A 143 -10.03 1.64 -5.62
C VAL A 143 -9.13 2.24 -6.70
N ALA A 144 -9.49 2.04 -7.96
CA ALA A 144 -8.69 2.40 -9.12
C ALA A 144 -8.70 3.91 -9.41
N LEU A 145 -8.26 4.72 -8.44
CA LEU A 145 -8.12 6.16 -8.54
C LEU A 145 -6.63 6.55 -8.51
N ASP A 146 -6.24 7.35 -9.50
CA ASP A 146 -4.88 7.90 -9.59
C ASP A 146 -4.75 9.15 -8.74
N THR A 147 -3.99 9.09 -7.65
CA THR A 147 -3.78 10.22 -6.75
C THR A 147 -3.19 11.44 -7.46
N CYS A 148 -2.37 11.23 -8.49
CA CYS A 148 -1.73 12.31 -9.22
C CYS A 148 -2.72 13.11 -10.08
N THR A 149 -3.73 12.47 -10.68
CA THR A 149 -4.72 13.14 -11.54
C THR A 149 -6.00 13.55 -10.84
N GLU A 150 -6.35 12.91 -9.72
CA GLU A 150 -7.58 13.18 -8.94
C GLU A 150 -7.40 14.35 -7.96
N GLU A 151 -7.03 15.53 -8.47
CA GLU A 151 -6.61 16.69 -7.68
C GLU A 151 -7.67 17.20 -6.69
N THR A 152 -8.92 17.16 -7.07
CA THR A 152 -10.02 17.69 -6.23
C THR A 152 -10.35 16.81 -5.02
N ARG A 153 -9.87 15.56 -5.01
CA ARG A 153 -10.23 14.54 -4.01
C ARG A 153 -9.03 13.96 -3.28
N LEU A 154 -7.85 13.97 -3.90
CA LEU A 154 -6.69 13.23 -3.42
C LEU A 154 -5.43 14.09 -3.42
N PHE A 155 -4.59 13.89 -2.42
CA PHE A 155 -3.25 14.46 -2.34
C PHE A 155 -2.26 13.61 -3.15
N SER A 156 -1.23 14.27 -3.73
CA SER A 156 -0.18 13.60 -4.48
C SER A 156 1.17 14.30 -4.29
N TYR A 157 2.14 13.55 -3.81
CA TYR A 157 3.54 13.99 -3.74
C TYR A 157 4.13 14.26 -5.13
N ARG A 158 3.82 13.39 -6.11
CA ARG A 158 4.27 13.53 -7.50
C ARG A 158 3.77 14.83 -8.11
N ARG A 159 2.48 15.13 -7.97
CA ARG A 159 1.88 16.37 -8.48
C ARG A 159 2.52 17.60 -7.85
N THR A 160 2.67 17.60 -6.52
CA THR A 160 3.32 18.69 -5.78
C THR A 160 4.77 18.91 -6.24
N THR A 161 5.54 17.81 -6.39
CA THR A 161 6.91 17.88 -6.89
C THR A 161 6.99 18.46 -8.31
N LEU A 162 6.10 18.03 -9.21
CA LEU A 162 6.05 18.55 -10.58
C LEU A 162 5.69 20.04 -10.64
N ARG A 163 4.95 20.54 -9.67
CA ARG A 163 4.56 21.96 -9.55
C ARG A 163 5.55 22.81 -8.77
N GLY A 164 6.54 22.20 -8.14
CA GLY A 164 7.50 22.91 -7.29
C GLY A 164 6.89 23.46 -6.00
N GLU A 165 5.80 22.83 -5.50
CA GLU A 165 5.15 23.22 -4.25
C GLU A 165 6.01 22.77 -3.04
N ALA A 166 6.02 23.57 -1.97
CA ALA A 166 6.92 23.34 -0.82
C ALA A 166 6.47 22.20 0.11
N ASP A 167 5.16 21.88 0.16
CA ASP A 167 4.59 20.86 1.03
C ASP A 167 3.36 20.20 0.38
N PHE A 168 2.94 19.05 0.92
CA PHE A 168 1.80 18.28 0.41
C PHE A 168 1.00 17.63 1.55
N GLY A 169 -0.33 17.56 1.37
CA GLY A 169 -1.21 16.82 2.25
C GLY A 169 -1.10 15.30 2.03
N ARG A 170 -1.74 14.53 2.93
CA ARG A 170 -1.83 13.07 2.84
C ARG A 170 -3.27 12.61 3.01
N GLY A 171 -3.68 11.63 2.24
CA GLY A 171 -4.92 10.89 2.43
C GLY A 171 -4.78 9.87 3.56
N LEU A 172 -5.84 9.65 4.32
CA LEU A 172 -5.93 8.63 5.35
C LEU A 172 -6.77 7.46 4.84
N SER A 173 -6.21 6.25 4.86
CA SER A 173 -6.95 4.99 4.75
C SER A 173 -6.99 4.33 6.13
N ALA A 174 -8.18 4.02 6.64
CA ALA A 174 -8.34 3.50 7.99
C ALA A 174 -9.30 2.31 8.04
N ILE A 175 -9.06 1.42 9.01
CA ILE A 175 -9.91 0.26 9.32
C ILE A 175 -9.97 0.06 10.83
N ALA A 176 -11.15 -0.31 11.34
CA ALA A 176 -11.36 -0.59 12.75
C ALA A 176 -12.30 -1.78 12.93
N LEU A 177 -12.14 -2.50 14.05
CA LEU A 177 -13.14 -3.41 14.57
C LEU A 177 -14.10 -2.61 15.45
N VAL A 178 -15.39 -2.67 15.12
CA VAL A 178 -16.44 -2.02 15.93
C VAL A 178 -16.70 -2.90 17.15
N PRO A 179 -16.75 -2.33 18.39
CA PRO A 179 -17.24 -3.06 19.56
C PRO A 179 -18.69 -3.49 19.35
N GLU A 180 -19.05 -4.67 19.85
CA GLU A 180 -20.45 -5.12 19.92
C GLU A 180 -21.28 -4.29 20.89
#